data_138ab7b7a56aa3fc89192c541aefcc24
#
_entry.id   138ab7b7a56aa3fc89192c541aefcc24
#
_cell.length_a   1.000
_cell.length_b   1.000
_cell.length_c   1.000
_cell.angle_alpha   90.00
_cell.angle_beta   90.00
_cell.angle_gamma   90.00
#
_symmetry.space_group_name_H-M   'P 1'
#
loop_
_entity.id
_entity.type
_entity.pdbx_description
1 polymer ?
#
loop_
_entity_poly.entity_id
_entity_poly.type
_entity_poly.pdbx_seq_one_letter_code
_entity_poly.pdbx_strand_id
1 'polypeptide(L)'
;MGARKKEQAAVGRVGGEYRASRNGSSSRVRLEENRTSEDQAILERRAELLSKSGINSEYLSAASLLSKEPALEVGGECGAAFLPDDCQLDAFRTVAFIEKGNKCFASKGRYAEYFNNPAISLIRSEDGVVEGIQTVENVLYCKQALVVAAGAWTGSLMQSLSIKPDAVPCVPVKPRKGHLLVLENFNRIHLNHGLMEVGYLGHKAAKSPSDVDDDLLSISMTATMDMVGNLVLGSSRQFVGFNREVDESIIRCILDRAGEFFPAIRALSRNINQIRIGHRPYMPDGKPVIAPVPGLPKVLLAAGHEGSGLCMALGTAEMVGDMILNNPGKVNRTPFLMQGRFV
;
A
#
# COMPACT_ATOMS: atom_id res chain seq x y z
N MET A 1 -16.68 -15.67 10.06
CA MET A 1 -17.52 -14.87 11.01
C MET A 1 -16.83 -14.54 12.35
N GLY A 2 -15.92 -15.37 12.87
CA GLY A 2 -15.26 -15.12 14.16
C GLY A 2 -14.14 -14.08 14.16
N ALA A 3 -13.39 -13.92 13.07
CA ALA A 3 -12.25 -13.00 12.99
C ALA A 3 -12.67 -11.51 12.97
N ARG A 4 -13.73 -11.16 12.23
CA ARG A 4 -14.23 -9.77 12.15
C ARG A 4 -14.71 -9.23 13.50
N LYS A 5 -15.32 -10.06 14.35
CA LYS A 5 -15.74 -9.64 15.71
C LYS A 5 -14.57 -9.44 16.68
N LYS A 6 -13.43 -10.13 16.46
CA LYS A 6 -12.23 -9.94 17.29
C LYS A 6 -11.45 -8.66 16.91
N GLU A 7 -11.44 -8.27 15.64
CA GLU A 7 -10.82 -7.01 15.21
C GLU A 7 -11.56 -5.78 15.77
N GLN A 8 -12.88 -5.77 15.73
CA GLN A 8 -13.67 -4.70 16.35
C GLN A 8 -13.49 -4.64 17.88
N ALA A 9 -13.28 -5.77 18.54
CA ALA A 9 -13.03 -5.82 19.98
C ALA A 9 -11.62 -5.40 20.40
N ALA A 10 -10.60 -5.58 19.52
CA ALA A 10 -9.23 -5.15 19.79
C ALA A 10 -9.07 -3.63 19.68
N VAL A 11 -9.75 -2.99 18.74
CA VAL A 11 -9.76 -1.53 18.56
C VAL A 11 -10.55 -0.83 19.68
N GLY A 12 -11.54 -1.49 20.28
CA GLY A 12 -12.38 -0.94 21.37
C GLY A 12 -11.76 -0.98 22.76
N ARG A 13 -10.60 -1.60 22.97
CA ARG A 13 -9.97 -1.76 24.31
C ARG A 13 -8.80 -0.82 24.60
N VAL A 14 -8.40 0.04 23.66
CA VAL A 14 -7.38 1.07 23.91
C VAL A 14 -8.07 2.40 24.13
N GLY A 15 -8.26 2.73 25.39
CA GLY A 15 -8.69 3.97 26.04
C GLY A 15 -9.47 5.01 25.23
N GLY A 16 -10.70 5.25 25.65
CA GLY A 16 -11.68 6.19 25.18
C GLY A 16 -11.17 7.50 24.62
N GLU A 17 -11.27 7.63 23.32
CA GLU A 17 -11.47 8.88 22.56
C GLU A 17 -11.39 8.71 21.02
N TYR A 18 -11.29 7.48 20.54
CA TYR A 18 -11.48 7.19 19.10
C TYR A 18 -12.81 6.47 18.88
N ARG A 19 -13.94 7.19 19.02
CA ARG A 19 -15.13 6.82 18.28
C ARG A 19 -14.81 7.07 16.80
N ALA A 20 -14.57 6.01 16.04
CA ALA A 20 -14.78 6.07 14.60
C ALA A 20 -16.23 6.54 14.42
N SER A 21 -16.43 7.77 14.04
CA SER A 21 -17.77 8.25 13.69
C SER A 21 -18.20 7.38 12.50
N ARG A 22 -19.36 6.73 12.62
CA ARG A 22 -19.95 5.94 11.53
C ARG A 22 -20.18 6.74 10.24
N ASN A 23 -19.92 8.04 10.25
CA ASN A 23 -20.09 8.97 9.15
C ASN A 23 -18.81 9.25 8.35
N GLY A 24 -17.71 8.52 8.58
CA GLY A 24 -16.42 8.73 7.91
C GLY A 24 -15.86 7.52 7.17
N SER A 25 -16.64 6.45 6.96
CA SER A 25 -16.24 5.36 6.10
C SER A 25 -16.58 5.71 4.65
N SER A 26 -15.63 6.25 3.91
CA SER A 26 -15.79 6.36 2.47
C SER A 26 -15.60 4.96 1.86
N SER A 27 -16.69 4.34 1.45
CA SER A 27 -16.67 3.15 0.58
C SER A 27 -15.91 3.48 -0.70
N ARG A 28 -15.31 2.49 -1.34
CA ARG A 28 -14.57 2.71 -2.58
C ARG A 28 -15.41 2.38 -3.79
N VAL A 29 -15.43 3.28 -4.75
CA VAL A 29 -15.97 3.07 -6.09
C VAL A 29 -14.80 2.95 -7.05
N ARG A 30 -14.75 1.86 -7.80
CA ARG A 30 -13.76 1.65 -8.85
C ARG A 30 -14.41 2.00 -10.18
N LEU A 31 -13.94 3.09 -10.79
CA LEU A 31 -14.46 3.59 -12.06
C LEU A 31 -13.73 2.93 -13.23
N GLU A 32 -14.47 2.40 -14.17
CA GLU A 32 -13.97 2.11 -15.52
C GLU A 32 -14.76 2.94 -16.53
N GLU A 33 -14.03 3.65 -17.37
CA GLU A 33 -14.62 4.21 -18.57
C GLU A 33 -14.81 3.04 -19.54
N ASN A 34 -16.04 2.51 -19.59
CA ASN A 34 -16.38 1.48 -20.55
C ASN A 34 -16.37 2.11 -21.95
N ARG A 35 -15.38 1.78 -22.73
CA ARG A 35 -15.34 2.14 -24.15
C ARG A 35 -16.03 1.08 -25.02
N THR A 36 -16.34 -0.08 -24.45
CA THR A 36 -16.95 -1.19 -25.15
C THR A 36 -17.84 -2.02 -24.20
N SER A 37 -18.78 -2.78 -24.78
CA SER A 37 -19.57 -3.79 -24.05
C SER A 37 -18.70 -4.86 -23.39
N GLU A 38 -17.48 -5.04 -23.87
CA GLU A 38 -16.49 -5.99 -23.33
C GLU A 38 -15.92 -5.51 -22.00
N ASP A 39 -15.68 -4.21 -21.84
CA ASP A 39 -15.20 -3.62 -20.60
C ASP A 39 -16.25 -3.73 -19.49
N GLN A 40 -17.53 -3.54 -19.82
CA GLN A 40 -18.64 -3.76 -18.89
C GLN A 40 -18.66 -5.19 -18.36
N ALA A 41 -18.57 -6.18 -19.26
CA ALA A 41 -18.56 -7.59 -18.87
C ALA A 41 -17.36 -7.94 -17.98
N ILE A 42 -16.21 -7.30 -18.19
CA ILE A 42 -15.03 -7.46 -17.34
C ILE A 42 -15.29 -6.94 -15.91
N LEU A 43 -15.93 -5.76 -15.77
CA LEU A 43 -16.28 -5.20 -14.47
C LEU A 43 -17.30 -6.01 -13.71
N GLU A 44 -18.37 -6.43 -14.39
CA GLU A 44 -19.40 -7.29 -13.82
C GLU A 44 -18.80 -8.60 -13.30
N ARG A 45 -17.98 -9.26 -14.14
CA ARG A 45 -17.28 -10.47 -13.76
C ARG A 45 -16.33 -10.26 -12.59
N ARG A 46 -15.69 -9.11 -12.53
CA ARG A 46 -14.79 -8.76 -11.41
C ARG A 46 -15.56 -8.57 -10.12
N ALA A 47 -16.68 -7.85 -10.13
CA ALA A 47 -17.55 -7.69 -8.98
C ALA A 47 -18.04 -9.05 -8.47
N GLU A 48 -18.45 -9.96 -9.39
CA GLU A 48 -18.82 -11.32 -9.02
C GLU A 48 -17.69 -12.12 -8.37
N LEU A 49 -16.47 -12.05 -8.93
CA LEU A 49 -15.31 -12.76 -8.38
C LEU A 49 -14.96 -12.27 -6.97
N LEU A 50 -15.04 -10.97 -6.74
CA LEU A 50 -14.84 -10.38 -5.41
C LEU A 50 -15.92 -10.86 -4.44
N SER A 51 -17.19 -10.85 -4.87
CA SER A 51 -18.32 -11.33 -4.08
C SER A 51 -18.18 -12.82 -3.72
N LYS A 52 -17.80 -13.67 -4.69
CA LYS A 52 -17.51 -15.10 -4.47
C LYS A 52 -16.34 -15.33 -3.51
N SER A 53 -15.41 -14.38 -3.44
CA SER A 53 -14.29 -14.39 -2.48
C SER A 53 -14.65 -13.85 -1.10
N GLY A 54 -15.93 -13.55 -0.84
CA GLY A 54 -16.43 -13.04 0.43
C GLY A 54 -16.24 -11.54 0.64
N ILE A 55 -15.89 -10.81 -0.43
CA ILE A 55 -15.82 -9.34 -0.44
C ILE A 55 -17.15 -8.82 -0.95
N ASN A 56 -17.86 -8.03 -0.14
CA ASN A 56 -19.10 -7.40 -0.56
C ASN A 56 -18.82 -6.42 -1.71
N SER A 57 -19.37 -6.72 -2.87
CA SER A 57 -19.17 -5.93 -4.09
C SER A 57 -20.36 -6.03 -5.01
N GLU A 58 -20.68 -4.93 -5.68
CA GLU A 58 -21.75 -4.84 -6.68
C GLU A 58 -21.26 -4.05 -7.90
N TYR A 59 -21.83 -4.37 -9.07
CA TYR A 59 -21.65 -3.56 -10.26
C TYR A 59 -22.64 -2.41 -10.25
N LEU A 60 -22.18 -1.20 -10.63
CA LEU A 60 -23.00 -0.01 -10.81
C LEU A 60 -22.99 0.40 -12.28
N SER A 61 -24.18 0.59 -12.86
CA SER A 61 -24.33 1.31 -14.12
C SER A 61 -23.99 2.79 -13.98
N ALA A 62 -23.78 3.51 -15.08
CA ALA A 62 -23.54 4.96 -15.06
C ALA A 62 -24.60 5.72 -14.26
N ALA A 63 -25.89 5.40 -14.45
CA ALA A 63 -26.98 6.05 -13.73
C ALA A 63 -26.90 5.80 -12.20
N SER A 64 -26.63 4.57 -11.80
CA SER A 64 -26.46 4.20 -10.39
C SER A 64 -25.22 4.85 -9.78
N LEU A 65 -24.14 4.92 -10.55
CA LEU A 65 -22.91 5.60 -10.15
C LEU A 65 -23.12 7.08 -9.91
N LEU A 66 -23.74 7.80 -10.85
CA LEU A 66 -24.04 9.23 -10.73
C LEU A 66 -25.02 9.54 -9.59
N SER A 67 -25.95 8.61 -9.29
CA SER A 67 -26.82 8.74 -8.11
C SER A 67 -26.03 8.64 -6.80
N LYS A 68 -24.98 7.80 -6.73
CA LYS A 68 -24.12 7.66 -5.55
C LYS A 68 -23.08 8.79 -5.46
N GLU A 69 -22.56 9.25 -6.61
CA GLU A 69 -21.53 10.29 -6.73
C GLU A 69 -21.95 11.38 -7.72
N PRO A 70 -22.81 12.31 -7.28
CA PRO A 70 -23.32 13.37 -8.16
C PRO A 70 -22.24 14.36 -8.65
N ALA A 71 -21.07 14.38 -8.02
CA ALA A 71 -19.96 15.23 -8.42
C ALA A 71 -19.22 14.73 -9.66
N LEU A 72 -19.43 13.47 -10.06
CA LEU A 72 -18.82 12.89 -11.25
C LEU A 72 -19.49 13.36 -12.53
N GLU A 73 -18.68 13.53 -13.57
CA GLU A 73 -19.12 13.69 -14.95
C GLU A 73 -18.55 12.52 -15.77
N VAL A 74 -19.41 11.55 -16.08
CA VAL A 74 -19.03 10.33 -16.83
C VAL A 74 -20.02 10.06 -17.94
N GLY A 75 -19.58 9.43 -19.03
CA GLY A 75 -20.44 9.01 -20.13
C GLY A 75 -21.41 7.92 -19.74
N GLY A 76 -22.48 7.75 -20.55
CA GLY A 76 -23.52 6.73 -20.33
C GLY A 76 -23.00 5.28 -20.40
N GLU A 77 -21.87 5.06 -21.03
CA GLU A 77 -21.19 3.77 -21.15
C GLU A 77 -20.29 3.46 -19.93
N CYS A 78 -20.15 4.39 -18.98
CA CYS A 78 -19.31 4.20 -17.81
C CYS A 78 -19.98 3.25 -16.81
N GLY A 79 -19.17 2.44 -16.13
CA GLY A 79 -19.62 1.58 -15.05
C GLY A 79 -18.64 1.61 -13.89
N ALA A 80 -19.03 0.99 -12.78
CA ALA A 80 -18.16 0.89 -11.61
C ALA A 80 -18.35 -0.41 -10.83
N ALA A 81 -17.29 -0.88 -10.18
CA ALA A 81 -17.41 -1.86 -9.11
C ALA A 81 -17.44 -1.12 -7.77
N PHE A 82 -18.49 -1.29 -7.02
CA PHE A 82 -18.70 -0.69 -5.71
C PHE A 82 -18.39 -1.69 -4.59
N LEU A 83 -17.60 -1.26 -3.63
CA LEU A 83 -17.21 -2.04 -2.47
C LEU A 83 -17.67 -1.31 -1.20
N PRO A 84 -18.88 -1.58 -0.71
CA PRO A 84 -19.47 -0.81 0.40
C PRO A 84 -18.74 -0.97 1.73
N ASP A 85 -18.03 -2.07 1.92
CA ASP A 85 -17.27 -2.35 3.17
C ASP A 85 -15.81 -1.90 3.07
N ASP A 86 -15.36 -1.38 1.92
CA ASP A 86 -14.00 -0.85 1.76
C ASP A 86 -13.92 0.56 2.36
N CYS A 87 -12.77 0.94 2.88
CA CYS A 87 -12.57 2.24 3.50
C CYS A 87 -11.21 2.83 3.17
N GLN A 88 -11.15 4.15 3.18
CA GLN A 88 -9.90 4.90 3.05
C GLN A 88 -9.24 5.03 4.43
N LEU A 89 -7.99 4.59 4.54
CA LEU A 89 -7.18 4.81 5.72
C LEU A 89 -6.28 6.04 5.53
N ASP A 90 -6.26 6.91 6.53
CA ASP A 90 -5.23 7.94 6.62
C ASP A 90 -3.93 7.29 7.08
N ALA A 91 -2.95 7.22 6.17
CA ALA A 91 -1.68 6.53 6.42
C ALA A 91 -0.92 7.10 7.61
N PHE A 92 -0.86 8.44 7.72
CA PHE A 92 -0.14 9.11 8.81
C PHE A 92 -0.78 8.82 10.16
N ARG A 93 -2.09 8.99 10.28
CA ARG A 93 -2.83 8.73 11.51
C ARG A 93 -2.81 7.26 11.90
N THR A 94 -2.88 6.36 10.92
CA THR A 94 -2.81 4.90 11.17
C THR A 94 -1.47 4.51 11.77
N VAL A 95 -0.36 4.99 11.18
CA VAL A 95 0.99 4.73 11.70
C VAL A 95 1.18 5.35 13.09
N ALA A 96 0.78 6.60 13.28
CA ALA A 96 0.85 7.27 14.59
C ALA A 96 0.03 6.55 15.67
N PHE A 97 -1.13 5.98 15.32
CA PHE A 97 -1.94 5.18 16.23
C PHE A 97 -1.22 3.88 16.66
N ILE A 98 -0.61 3.17 15.70
CA ILE A 98 0.16 1.95 15.97
C ILE A 98 1.38 2.28 16.84
N GLU A 99 2.11 3.34 16.53
CA GLU A 99 3.24 3.82 17.29
C GLU A 99 2.85 4.16 18.74
N LYS A 100 1.77 4.93 18.93
CA LYS A 100 1.24 5.26 20.26
C LYS A 100 0.89 3.99 21.05
N GLY A 101 0.27 3.00 20.39
CA GLY A 101 -0.03 1.70 21.01
C GLY A 101 1.21 0.94 21.45
N ASN A 102 2.26 0.94 20.61
CA ASN A 102 3.52 0.28 20.91
C ASN A 102 4.27 0.96 22.06
N LYS A 103 4.28 2.30 22.11
CA LYS A 103 4.92 3.09 23.20
C LYS A 103 4.36 2.77 24.57
N CYS A 104 3.14 2.26 24.71
CA CYS A 104 2.59 1.77 25.98
C CYS A 104 3.39 0.58 26.54
N PHE A 105 4.20 -0.09 25.74
CA PHE A 105 5.04 -1.21 26.16
C PHE A 105 6.50 -0.81 26.44
N ALA A 106 6.88 0.44 26.17
CA ALA A 106 8.26 0.91 26.33
C ALA A 106 8.73 0.87 27.80
N SER A 107 7.87 1.29 28.75
CA SER A 107 8.18 1.27 30.20
C SER A 107 8.42 -0.14 30.75
N LYS A 108 7.95 -1.17 30.04
CA LYS A 108 8.16 -2.58 30.39
C LYS A 108 9.38 -3.20 29.68
N GLY A 109 10.19 -2.39 28.99
CA GLY A 109 11.33 -2.86 28.21
C GLY A 109 10.96 -3.75 27.01
N ARG A 110 9.69 -3.67 26.54
CA ARG A 110 9.16 -4.53 25.47
C ARG A 110 9.08 -3.84 24.12
N TYR A 111 9.39 -2.55 24.06
CA TYR A 111 9.41 -1.74 22.87
C TYR A 111 10.45 -0.62 22.96
N ALA A 112 11.21 -0.41 21.90
CA ALA A 112 12.15 0.70 21.75
C ALA A 112 12.20 1.12 20.27
N GLU A 113 12.49 2.39 20.01
CA GLU A 113 12.66 2.98 18.69
C GLU A 113 14.03 3.65 18.60
N TYR A 114 14.70 3.46 17.48
CA TYR A 114 15.99 4.06 17.17
C TYR A 114 15.90 4.79 15.84
N PHE A 115 15.62 6.09 15.90
CA PHE A 115 15.56 6.96 14.73
C PHE A 115 16.94 7.44 14.30
N ASN A 116 17.10 7.76 13.01
CA ASN A 116 18.35 8.24 12.42
C ASN A 116 19.56 7.32 12.67
N ASN A 117 19.29 6.04 12.83
CA ASN A 117 20.25 5.04 13.21
C ASN A 117 20.31 3.90 12.19
N PRO A 118 20.88 4.14 10.99
CA PRO A 118 20.92 3.17 9.90
C PRO A 118 21.64 1.88 10.30
N ALA A 119 21.12 0.77 9.79
CA ALA A 119 21.76 -0.53 9.86
C ALA A 119 22.97 -0.59 8.93
N ILE A 120 24.12 -1.07 9.45
CA ILE A 120 25.39 -1.11 8.72
C ILE A 120 25.74 -2.54 8.33
N SER A 121 25.63 -3.50 9.28
CA SER A 121 26.02 -4.89 9.06
C SER A 121 25.26 -5.85 9.95
N LEU A 122 25.22 -7.12 9.56
CA LEU A 122 24.72 -8.21 10.39
C LEU A 122 25.81 -8.71 11.32
N ILE A 123 25.45 -8.98 12.58
CA ILE A 123 26.28 -9.68 13.54
C ILE A 123 25.93 -11.14 13.44
N ARG A 124 26.97 -12.01 13.26
CA ARG A 124 26.80 -13.45 13.10
C ARG A 124 27.66 -14.21 14.08
N SER A 125 27.20 -15.37 14.51
CA SER A 125 28.00 -16.37 15.20
C SER A 125 29.02 -17.02 14.24
N GLU A 126 29.93 -17.80 14.79
CA GLU A 126 30.90 -18.60 14.02
C GLU A 126 30.20 -19.58 13.06
N ASP A 127 29.03 -20.11 13.45
CA ASP A 127 28.20 -20.98 12.64
C ASP A 127 27.36 -20.23 11.59
N GLY A 128 27.52 -18.90 11.45
CA GLY A 128 26.83 -18.07 10.46
C GLY A 128 25.41 -17.68 10.83
N VAL A 129 24.92 -18.01 12.01
CA VAL A 129 23.59 -17.61 12.50
C VAL A 129 23.57 -16.12 12.79
N VAL A 130 22.54 -15.42 12.34
CA VAL A 130 22.39 -14.00 12.65
C VAL A 130 21.96 -13.80 14.10
N GLU A 131 22.78 -13.10 14.86
CA GLU A 131 22.58 -12.82 16.27
C GLU A 131 22.14 -11.38 16.54
N GLY A 132 22.32 -10.48 15.56
CA GLY A 132 21.99 -9.09 15.74
C GLY A 132 22.31 -8.24 14.53
N ILE A 133 22.27 -6.94 14.75
CA ILE A 133 22.55 -5.91 13.76
C ILE A 133 23.44 -4.82 14.37
N GLN A 134 24.45 -4.43 13.63
CA GLN A 134 25.23 -3.23 13.90
C GLN A 134 24.55 -2.06 13.21
N THR A 135 24.28 -1.02 13.95
CA THR A 135 23.85 0.29 13.45
C THR A 135 24.94 1.31 13.61
N VAL A 136 24.74 2.54 13.15
CA VAL A 136 25.74 3.62 13.33
C VAL A 136 26.07 3.83 14.81
N GLU A 137 25.06 3.78 15.69
CA GLU A 137 25.25 4.14 17.10
C GLU A 137 25.19 2.94 18.05
N ASN A 138 24.58 1.82 17.64
CA ASN A 138 24.25 0.72 18.54
C ASN A 138 24.58 -0.65 17.96
N VAL A 139 24.81 -1.59 18.85
CA VAL A 139 24.76 -3.03 18.58
C VAL A 139 23.48 -3.56 19.20
N LEU A 140 22.60 -4.12 18.35
CA LEU A 140 21.32 -4.64 18.77
C LEU A 140 21.27 -6.16 18.54
N TYR A 141 21.20 -6.93 19.60
CA TYR A 141 21.10 -8.39 19.52
C TYR A 141 19.65 -8.86 19.41
N CYS A 142 19.39 -9.82 18.55
CA CYS A 142 18.08 -10.45 18.41
C CYS A 142 18.06 -11.85 19.03
N LYS A 143 17.08 -12.09 19.90
CA LYS A 143 16.92 -13.42 20.52
C LYS A 143 16.27 -14.42 19.60
N GLN A 144 15.22 -14.02 18.89
CA GLN A 144 14.40 -14.91 18.06
C GLN A 144 14.56 -14.62 16.57
N ALA A 145 14.36 -13.40 16.12
CA ALA A 145 14.42 -13.05 14.71
C ALA A 145 14.80 -11.60 14.47
N LEU A 146 15.37 -11.32 13.32
CA LEU A 146 15.53 -10.01 12.71
C LEU A 146 14.53 -9.90 11.56
N VAL A 147 13.66 -8.91 11.58
CA VAL A 147 12.68 -8.67 10.52
C VAL A 147 13.11 -7.46 9.70
N VAL A 148 13.33 -7.64 8.41
CA VAL A 148 13.61 -6.56 7.47
C VAL A 148 12.30 -6.13 6.80
N ALA A 149 11.79 -4.97 7.19
CA ALA A 149 10.57 -4.36 6.69
C ALA A 149 10.84 -2.95 6.11
N ALA A 150 11.91 -2.83 5.31
CA ALA A 150 12.44 -1.55 4.83
C ALA A 150 11.71 -0.99 3.59
N GLY A 151 10.51 -1.50 3.25
CA GLY A 151 9.69 -1.00 2.14
C GLY A 151 10.48 -1.01 0.82
N ALA A 152 10.50 0.12 0.13
CA ALA A 152 11.20 0.26 -1.16
C ALA A 152 12.73 0.10 -1.05
N TRP A 153 13.29 0.27 0.14
CA TRP A 153 14.73 0.13 0.39
C TRP A 153 15.15 -1.30 0.73
N THR A 154 14.23 -2.26 0.80
CA THR A 154 14.54 -3.64 1.19
C THR A 154 15.62 -4.27 0.32
N GLY A 155 15.54 -4.11 -1.00
CA GLY A 155 16.54 -4.68 -1.93
C GLY A 155 17.94 -4.13 -1.69
N SER A 156 18.09 -2.80 -1.66
CA SER A 156 19.38 -2.13 -1.43
C SER A 156 19.94 -2.40 -0.02
N LEU A 157 19.06 -2.41 1.00
CA LEU A 157 19.48 -2.73 2.37
C LEU A 157 19.98 -4.18 2.47
N MET A 158 19.27 -5.15 1.92
CA MET A 158 19.71 -6.54 1.94
C MET A 158 21.04 -6.73 1.21
N GLN A 159 21.25 -6.03 0.12
CA GLN A 159 22.53 -6.03 -0.61
C GLN A 159 23.66 -5.42 0.23
N SER A 160 23.42 -4.30 0.92
CA SER A 160 24.42 -3.64 1.76
C SER A 160 24.78 -4.45 3.02
N LEU A 161 23.82 -5.19 3.58
CA LEU A 161 24.04 -6.04 4.76
C LEU A 161 24.72 -7.37 4.44
N SER A 162 24.86 -7.73 3.17
CA SER A 162 25.45 -9.00 2.73
C SER A 162 26.97 -8.87 2.60
N ILE A 163 27.71 -9.67 3.39
CA ILE A 163 29.19 -9.74 3.32
C ILE A 163 29.63 -10.42 2.00
N LYS A 164 28.81 -11.33 1.46
CA LYS A 164 29.03 -11.98 0.18
C LYS A 164 27.80 -11.76 -0.69
N PRO A 165 27.89 -10.97 -1.76
CA PRO A 165 26.73 -10.68 -2.64
C PRO A 165 26.04 -11.93 -3.20
N ASP A 166 26.82 -13.00 -3.45
CA ASP A 166 26.32 -14.26 -4.03
C ASP A 166 25.66 -15.20 -3.00
N ALA A 167 25.77 -14.90 -1.70
CA ALA A 167 25.26 -15.78 -0.64
C ALA A 167 23.81 -15.48 -0.24
N VAL A 168 23.26 -14.33 -0.65
CA VAL A 168 21.90 -13.91 -0.32
C VAL A 168 21.15 -13.66 -1.61
N PRO A 169 19.98 -14.26 -1.80
CA PRO A 169 19.17 -14.02 -2.98
C PRO A 169 18.89 -12.55 -3.17
N CYS A 170 19.02 -12.06 -4.40
CA CYS A 170 18.62 -10.70 -4.74
C CYS A 170 17.13 -10.52 -4.47
N VAL A 171 16.77 -9.52 -3.68
CA VAL A 171 15.38 -9.16 -3.43
C VAL A 171 14.99 -8.06 -4.42
N PRO A 172 14.20 -8.34 -5.48
CA PRO A 172 13.99 -7.43 -6.59
C PRO A 172 12.94 -6.36 -6.30
N VAL A 173 12.91 -5.85 -5.06
CA VAL A 173 12.07 -4.72 -4.68
C VAL A 173 12.64 -3.46 -5.32
N LYS A 174 11.83 -2.81 -6.17
CA LYS A 174 12.19 -1.53 -6.81
C LYS A 174 11.37 -0.39 -6.22
N PRO A 175 11.93 0.81 -6.03
CA PRO A 175 11.18 2.00 -5.66
C PRO A 175 10.33 2.46 -6.85
N ARG A 176 9.00 2.49 -6.69
CA ARG A 176 8.08 3.04 -7.67
C ARG A 176 7.48 4.33 -7.15
N LYS A 177 8.00 5.46 -7.63
CA LYS A 177 7.62 6.81 -7.21
C LYS A 177 6.18 7.11 -7.58
N GLY A 178 5.47 7.79 -6.69
CA GLY A 178 4.13 8.30 -6.93
C GLY A 178 3.92 9.67 -6.31
N HIS A 179 3.10 10.49 -6.98
CA HIS A 179 2.67 11.80 -6.52
C HIS A 179 1.21 11.73 -6.08
N LEU A 180 0.89 12.40 -4.97
CA LEU A 180 -0.46 12.72 -4.54
C LEU A 180 -0.56 14.22 -4.32
N LEU A 181 -1.66 14.80 -4.75
CA LEU A 181 -1.96 16.22 -4.61
C LEU A 181 -2.98 16.39 -3.49
N VAL A 182 -2.76 17.31 -2.59
CA VAL A 182 -3.71 17.63 -1.51
C VAL A 182 -4.22 19.07 -1.73
N LEU A 183 -5.51 19.17 -1.94
CA LEU A 183 -6.22 20.46 -2.04
C LEU A 183 -6.94 20.67 -0.70
N GLU A 184 -6.37 21.54 0.12
CA GLU A 184 -6.88 21.81 1.46
C GLU A 184 -8.19 22.62 1.40
N ASN A 185 -9.13 22.25 2.28
CA ASN A 185 -10.44 22.91 2.40
C ASN A 185 -11.18 23.03 1.06
N PHE A 186 -11.12 21.96 0.25
CA PHE A 186 -11.69 21.96 -1.07
C PHE A 186 -13.20 21.73 -1.03
N ASN A 187 -13.99 22.80 -1.15
CA ASN A 187 -15.44 22.79 -1.01
C ASN A 187 -16.23 22.85 -2.33
N ARG A 188 -15.55 22.77 -3.47
CA ARG A 188 -16.19 22.86 -4.80
C ARG A 188 -16.88 21.57 -5.22
N ILE A 189 -16.44 20.44 -4.70
CA ILE A 189 -17.06 19.12 -4.88
C ILE A 189 -17.13 18.42 -3.53
N HIS A 190 -18.11 17.56 -3.39
CA HIS A 190 -18.21 16.65 -2.26
C HIS A 190 -18.19 15.20 -2.80
N LEU A 191 -17.29 14.39 -2.30
CA LEU A 191 -17.22 12.97 -2.62
C LEU A 191 -17.83 12.17 -1.47
N ASN A 192 -18.78 11.31 -1.80
CA ASN A 192 -19.40 10.40 -0.85
C ASN A 192 -18.51 9.16 -0.63
N HIS A 193 -17.67 8.81 -1.64
CA HIS A 193 -16.84 7.61 -1.63
C HIS A 193 -15.43 7.93 -2.09
N GLY A 194 -14.48 7.04 -1.76
CA GLY A 194 -13.17 7.06 -2.38
C GLY A 194 -13.26 6.47 -3.79
N LEU A 195 -12.77 7.20 -4.78
CA LEU A 195 -12.85 6.86 -6.19
C LEU A 195 -11.50 6.41 -6.72
N MET A 196 -11.51 5.41 -7.60
CA MET A 196 -10.29 4.89 -8.21
C MET A 196 -10.60 4.42 -9.63
N GLU A 197 -9.90 4.97 -10.59
CA GLU A 197 -9.93 4.50 -11.97
C GLU A 197 -9.38 3.07 -12.06
N VAL A 198 -10.00 2.21 -12.88
CA VAL A 198 -9.58 0.80 -12.99
C VAL A 198 -8.21 0.66 -13.65
N GLY A 199 -7.83 1.55 -14.53
CA GLY A 199 -6.45 1.65 -15.04
C GLY A 199 -5.40 1.68 -13.94
N TYR A 200 -5.75 2.16 -12.75
CA TYR A 200 -4.90 2.08 -11.56
C TYR A 200 -4.58 0.63 -11.15
N LEU A 201 -5.48 -0.30 -11.38
CA LEU A 201 -5.35 -1.71 -11.02
C LEU A 201 -4.82 -2.58 -12.16
N GLY A 202 -4.99 -2.12 -13.41
CA GLY A 202 -4.67 -2.86 -14.63
C GLY A 202 -3.19 -2.94 -14.97
N HIS A 203 -2.32 -2.23 -14.22
CA HIS A 203 -0.87 -2.38 -14.36
C HIS A 203 -0.45 -3.74 -13.80
N LYS A 204 -0.67 -4.76 -14.63
CA LYS A 204 -0.22 -6.13 -14.38
C LYS A 204 1.28 -6.13 -14.13
N ALA A 205 1.73 -7.02 -13.27
CA ALA A 205 3.11 -7.46 -13.27
C ALA A 205 3.52 -7.74 -14.73
N ALA A 206 4.65 -7.21 -15.15
CA ALA A 206 5.16 -7.43 -16.49
C ALA A 206 5.14 -8.92 -16.79
N LYS A 207 4.63 -9.30 -17.96
CA LYS A 207 4.51 -10.72 -18.33
C LYS A 207 5.87 -11.37 -18.55
N SER A 208 6.90 -10.57 -18.76
CA SER A 208 8.31 -11.00 -18.83
C SER A 208 9.25 -9.90 -18.31
N PRO A 209 10.47 -10.24 -17.88
CA PRO A 209 11.48 -9.26 -17.49
C PRO A 209 11.88 -8.30 -18.61
N SER A 210 11.62 -8.65 -19.88
CA SER A 210 11.88 -7.83 -21.07
C SER A 210 10.76 -6.82 -21.38
N ASP A 211 9.58 -6.98 -20.79
CA ASP A 211 8.42 -6.12 -21.02
C ASP A 211 8.35 -4.92 -20.06
N VAL A 212 9.36 -4.78 -19.19
CA VAL A 212 9.48 -3.63 -18.31
C VAL A 212 10.13 -2.51 -19.11
N ASP A 213 9.32 -1.74 -19.80
CA ASP A 213 9.70 -0.39 -20.20
C ASP A 213 9.77 0.41 -18.89
N ASP A 214 10.96 0.40 -18.27
CA ASP A 214 11.22 0.99 -16.93
C ASP A 214 10.95 2.51 -16.89
N ASP A 215 10.74 3.16 -18.05
CA ASP A 215 10.52 4.59 -18.20
C ASP A 215 9.05 5.01 -18.38
N LEU A 216 8.10 4.09 -18.43
CA LEU A 216 6.70 4.44 -18.65
C LEU A 216 6.07 5.11 -17.42
N LEU A 217 5.92 6.43 -17.52
CA LEU A 217 5.02 7.19 -16.66
C LEU A 217 3.58 6.69 -16.84
N SER A 218 2.95 6.30 -15.75
CA SER A 218 1.53 5.96 -15.73
C SER A 218 0.78 6.91 -14.80
N ILE A 219 -0.30 7.48 -15.33
CA ILE A 219 -1.23 8.34 -14.59
C ILE A 219 -2.57 7.64 -14.52
N SER A 220 -3.17 7.59 -13.34
CA SER A 220 -4.54 7.08 -13.14
C SER A 220 -5.22 7.93 -12.08
N MET A 221 -6.50 8.23 -12.28
CA MET A 221 -7.27 9.01 -11.34
C MET A 221 -7.55 8.22 -10.05
N THR A 222 -7.23 8.84 -8.91
CA THR A 222 -7.76 8.48 -7.59
C THR A 222 -8.19 9.75 -6.90
N ALA A 223 -9.37 9.75 -6.27
CA ALA A 223 -9.91 10.90 -5.57
C ALA A 223 -10.55 10.46 -4.25
N THR A 224 -10.18 11.11 -3.17
CA THR A 224 -10.77 10.86 -1.85
C THR A 224 -10.86 12.16 -1.05
N MET A 225 -11.92 12.29 -0.25
CA MET A 225 -11.97 13.34 0.77
C MET A 225 -11.43 12.79 2.08
N ASP A 226 -10.53 13.52 2.73
CA ASP A 226 -10.11 13.17 4.08
C ASP A 226 -11.13 13.71 5.14
N MET A 227 -10.92 13.32 6.40
CA MET A 227 -11.83 13.65 7.50
C MET A 227 -11.89 15.16 7.83
N VAL A 228 -10.96 15.95 7.31
CA VAL A 228 -10.90 17.39 7.56
C VAL A 228 -11.30 18.23 6.33
N GLY A 229 -11.81 17.55 5.29
CA GLY A 229 -12.35 18.21 4.10
C GLY A 229 -11.31 18.52 3.02
N ASN A 230 -10.15 17.89 3.06
CA ASN A 230 -9.18 18.01 1.98
C ASN A 230 -9.48 17.00 0.88
N LEU A 231 -9.41 17.44 -0.37
CA LEU A 231 -9.45 16.54 -1.52
C LEU A 231 -8.04 16.05 -1.82
N VAL A 232 -7.86 14.74 -1.79
CA VAL A 232 -6.61 14.06 -2.15
C VAL A 232 -6.77 13.43 -3.52
N LEU A 233 -5.99 13.93 -4.48
CA LEU A 233 -5.95 13.45 -5.86
C LEU A 233 -4.66 12.68 -6.12
N GLY A 234 -4.75 11.66 -6.91
CA GLY A 234 -3.63 10.86 -7.39
C GLY A 234 -3.95 10.24 -8.74
N SER A 235 -3.06 9.47 -9.23
CA SER A 235 -1.70 9.27 -8.82
C SER A 235 -0.81 8.99 -10.03
N SER A 236 0.46 9.20 -9.83
CA SER A 236 1.47 8.79 -10.83
C SER A 236 2.18 7.50 -10.39
N ARG A 237 2.82 6.86 -11.36
CA ARG A 237 3.74 5.75 -11.16
C ARG A 237 4.88 5.87 -12.14
N GLN A 238 6.13 5.81 -11.63
CA GLN A 238 7.34 5.88 -12.44
C GLN A 238 8.51 5.20 -11.72
N PHE A 239 9.44 4.67 -12.50
CA PHE A 239 10.68 4.09 -12.00
C PHE A 239 11.82 5.11 -12.22
N VAL A 240 12.12 5.89 -11.22
CA VAL A 240 13.15 6.94 -11.22
C VAL A 240 14.12 6.79 -10.04
N GLY A 241 14.33 5.56 -9.63
CA GLY A 241 15.11 5.26 -8.43
C GLY A 241 14.50 5.90 -7.18
N PHE A 242 15.35 6.40 -6.29
CA PHE A 242 14.93 7.04 -5.04
C PHE A 242 14.77 8.57 -5.17
N ASN A 243 14.64 9.10 -6.40
CA ASN A 243 14.38 10.52 -6.61
C ASN A 243 13.07 10.95 -5.94
N ARG A 244 13.10 12.03 -5.15
CA ARG A 244 11.95 12.61 -4.43
C ARG A 244 11.59 14.02 -4.88
N GLU A 245 12.20 14.50 -5.96
CA GLU A 245 11.90 15.81 -6.51
C GLU A 245 10.46 15.85 -7.05
N VAL A 246 9.84 17.01 -6.92
CA VAL A 246 8.51 17.28 -7.46
C VAL A 246 8.65 17.49 -8.97
N ASP A 247 7.77 16.86 -9.73
CA ASP A 247 7.69 17.06 -11.19
C ASP A 247 6.37 17.76 -11.53
N GLU A 248 6.49 19.03 -11.93
CA GLU A 248 5.37 19.88 -12.29
C GLU A 248 4.57 19.38 -13.51
N SER A 249 5.21 18.66 -14.42
CA SER A 249 4.54 18.07 -15.57
C SER A 249 3.58 16.95 -15.13
N ILE A 250 4.01 16.13 -14.17
CA ILE A 250 3.21 15.05 -13.59
C ILE A 250 2.03 15.60 -12.80
N ILE A 251 2.24 16.72 -12.07
CA ILE A 251 1.15 17.39 -11.36
C ILE A 251 0.06 17.81 -12.34
N ARG A 252 0.44 18.41 -13.46
CA ARG A 252 -0.51 18.78 -14.52
C ARG A 252 -1.25 17.57 -15.08
N CYS A 253 -0.54 16.49 -15.40
CA CYS A 253 -1.15 15.24 -15.89
C CYS A 253 -2.18 14.66 -14.89
N ILE A 254 -1.90 14.73 -13.57
CA ILE A 254 -2.84 14.26 -12.54
C ILE A 254 -4.09 15.17 -12.50
N LEU A 255 -3.92 16.48 -12.57
CA LEU A 255 -5.04 17.43 -12.60
C LEU A 255 -5.87 17.28 -13.87
N ASP A 256 -5.24 17.16 -15.03
CA ASP A 256 -5.92 16.96 -16.30
C ASP A 256 -6.73 15.67 -16.28
N ARG A 257 -6.14 14.56 -15.79
CA ARG A 257 -6.84 13.28 -15.66
C ARG A 257 -8.00 13.35 -14.67
N ALA A 258 -7.82 13.99 -13.52
CA ALA A 258 -8.90 14.20 -12.56
C ALA A 258 -10.01 15.12 -13.15
N GLY A 259 -9.62 16.11 -13.96
CA GLY A 259 -10.54 17.01 -14.66
C GLY A 259 -11.45 16.33 -15.68
N GLU A 260 -11.07 15.15 -16.19
CA GLU A 260 -11.96 14.35 -17.06
C GLU A 260 -13.19 13.84 -16.30
N PHE A 261 -13.04 13.56 -15.02
CA PHE A 261 -14.11 13.05 -14.13
C PHE A 261 -14.78 14.14 -13.32
N PHE A 262 -14.08 15.23 -13.05
CA PHE A 262 -14.55 16.34 -12.21
C PHE A 262 -14.30 17.70 -12.89
N PRO A 263 -15.28 18.25 -13.61
CA PRO A 263 -15.10 19.52 -14.31
C PRO A 263 -14.69 20.69 -13.42
N ALA A 264 -15.10 20.66 -12.15
CA ALA A 264 -14.69 21.67 -11.18
C ALA A 264 -13.17 21.71 -10.93
N ILE A 265 -12.46 20.62 -11.25
CA ILE A 265 -11.00 20.53 -11.14
C ILE A 265 -10.32 21.16 -12.35
N ARG A 266 -10.91 21.10 -13.55
CA ARG A 266 -10.36 21.73 -14.77
C ARG A 266 -10.08 23.23 -14.60
N ALA A 267 -10.89 23.90 -13.80
CA ALA A 267 -10.76 25.33 -13.51
C ALA A 267 -9.71 25.65 -12.44
N LEU A 268 -9.04 24.63 -11.88
CA LEU A 268 -8.02 24.83 -10.86
C LEU A 268 -6.69 25.23 -11.50
N SER A 269 -6.44 26.52 -11.59
CA SER A 269 -5.10 27.03 -11.82
C SER A 269 -4.31 27.01 -10.50
N ARG A 270 -3.40 26.01 -10.35
CA ARG A 270 -2.26 26.02 -9.42
C ARG A 270 -2.45 26.17 -7.91
N ASN A 271 -3.62 26.11 -7.33
CA ASN A 271 -3.79 26.14 -5.88
C ASN A 271 -3.67 24.73 -5.25
N ILE A 272 -2.52 24.08 -5.48
CA ILE A 272 -2.19 22.84 -4.78
C ILE A 272 -1.46 23.23 -3.51
N ASN A 273 -2.05 22.89 -2.37
CA ASN A 273 -1.50 23.28 -1.07
C ASN A 273 -0.34 22.36 -0.66
N GLN A 274 -0.42 21.08 -0.99
CA GLN A 274 0.60 20.12 -0.63
C GLN A 274 0.75 19.03 -1.69
N ILE A 275 2.00 18.69 -2.01
CA ILE A 275 2.36 17.54 -2.84
C ILE A 275 3.03 16.49 -1.96
N ARG A 276 2.51 15.27 -1.99
CA ARG A 276 3.09 14.12 -1.29
C ARG A 276 3.77 13.21 -2.27
N ILE A 277 5.03 12.88 -2.02
CA ILE A 277 5.81 11.93 -2.82
C ILE A 277 6.15 10.72 -1.96
N GLY A 278 5.90 9.54 -2.51
CA GLY A 278 6.24 8.28 -1.87
C GLY A 278 6.83 7.27 -2.86
N HIS A 279 7.63 6.34 -2.34
CA HIS A 279 8.13 5.21 -3.09
C HIS A 279 7.39 3.95 -2.67
N ARG A 280 6.59 3.39 -3.59
CA ARG A 280 5.94 2.10 -3.38
C ARG A 280 6.97 0.99 -3.56
N PRO A 281 7.02 0.00 -2.67
CA PRO A 281 7.89 -1.16 -2.82
C PRO A 281 7.33 -2.11 -3.89
N TYR A 282 7.69 -1.88 -5.13
CA TYR A 282 7.23 -2.66 -6.28
C TYR A 282 7.96 -4.00 -6.35
N MET A 283 7.20 -5.07 -6.62
CA MET A 283 7.71 -6.40 -6.92
C MET A 283 7.34 -6.77 -8.36
N PRO A 284 8.27 -7.32 -9.15
CA PRO A 284 8.02 -7.65 -10.56
C PRO A 284 6.84 -8.61 -10.78
N ASP A 285 6.62 -9.55 -9.85
CA ASP A 285 5.53 -10.50 -9.90
C ASP A 285 4.24 -10.02 -9.20
N GLY A 286 4.22 -8.78 -8.70
CA GLY A 286 3.07 -8.14 -8.04
C GLY A 286 2.70 -8.73 -6.68
N LYS A 287 3.56 -9.56 -6.07
CA LYS A 287 3.29 -10.21 -4.78
C LYS A 287 4.30 -9.76 -3.73
N PRO A 288 3.90 -9.47 -2.49
CA PRO A 288 4.85 -9.20 -1.42
C PRO A 288 5.74 -10.41 -1.14
N VAL A 289 6.88 -10.17 -0.53
CA VAL A 289 7.74 -11.19 0.04
C VAL A 289 7.60 -11.15 1.56
N ILE A 290 7.13 -12.28 2.14
CA ILE A 290 6.95 -12.46 3.58
C ILE A 290 7.51 -13.85 3.89
N ALA A 291 8.81 -13.91 4.18
CA ALA A 291 9.54 -15.19 4.18
C ALA A 291 10.84 -15.14 4.98
N PRO A 292 11.33 -16.30 5.46
CA PRO A 292 12.71 -16.44 5.86
C PRO A 292 13.65 -16.18 4.68
N VAL A 293 14.81 -15.59 4.97
CA VAL A 293 15.85 -15.35 3.96
C VAL A 293 16.74 -16.60 3.83
N PRO A 294 16.82 -17.25 2.65
CA PRO A 294 17.75 -18.35 2.45
C PRO A 294 19.20 -17.93 2.74
N GLY A 295 19.95 -18.77 3.43
CA GLY A 295 21.32 -18.48 3.81
C GLY A 295 21.52 -17.48 4.97
N LEU A 296 20.45 -16.94 5.53
CA LEU A 296 20.46 -16.05 6.70
C LEU A 296 19.52 -16.55 7.80
N PRO A 297 19.93 -17.52 8.61
CA PRO A 297 19.12 -18.01 9.72
C PRO A 297 18.67 -16.88 10.64
N LYS A 298 17.42 -16.93 11.10
CA LYS A 298 16.73 -15.92 11.91
C LYS A 298 16.39 -14.61 11.20
N VAL A 299 16.68 -14.44 9.89
CA VAL A 299 16.27 -13.23 9.16
C VAL A 299 14.97 -13.50 8.39
N LEU A 300 13.99 -12.61 8.55
CA LEU A 300 12.72 -12.60 7.84
C LEU A 300 12.58 -11.33 7.01
N LEU A 301 11.97 -11.43 5.84
CA LEU A 301 11.55 -10.28 5.03
C LEU A 301 10.04 -10.05 5.19
N ALA A 302 9.64 -8.78 5.17
CA ALA A 302 8.26 -8.34 5.07
C ALA A 302 8.20 -7.07 4.21
N ALA A 303 8.15 -7.23 2.88
CA ALA A 303 8.26 -6.11 1.93
C ALA A 303 7.53 -6.38 0.60
N GLY A 304 7.55 -5.41 -0.30
CA GLY A 304 7.03 -5.59 -1.65
C GLY A 304 5.51 -5.47 -1.77
N HIS A 305 4.83 -4.84 -0.83
CA HIS A 305 3.36 -4.71 -0.79
C HIS A 305 2.81 -3.66 -1.76
N GLU A 306 3.67 -2.95 -2.46
CA GLU A 306 3.33 -1.86 -3.37
C GLU A 306 2.33 -0.86 -2.77
N GLY A 307 1.18 -0.63 -3.41
CA GLY A 307 0.12 0.27 -2.93
C GLY A 307 -0.80 -0.34 -1.86
N SER A 308 -0.62 -1.62 -1.50
CA SER A 308 -1.51 -2.34 -0.58
C SER A 308 -0.94 -2.51 0.84
N GLY A 309 0.18 -1.84 1.15
CA GLY A 309 0.92 -2.06 2.40
C GLY A 309 0.08 -1.85 3.65
N LEU A 310 -0.71 -0.79 3.75
CA LEU A 310 -1.57 -0.54 4.91
C LEU A 310 -2.67 -1.59 5.06
N CYS A 311 -3.33 -1.96 3.97
CA CYS A 311 -4.41 -2.95 4.00
C CYS A 311 -3.89 -4.34 4.41
N MET A 312 -2.65 -4.67 4.06
CA MET A 312 -2.03 -5.96 4.33
C MET A 312 -1.21 -6.00 5.62
N ALA A 313 -0.97 -4.86 6.26
CA ALA A 313 -0.04 -4.74 7.38
C ALA A 313 -0.35 -5.70 8.54
N LEU A 314 -1.61 -5.78 8.96
CA LEU A 314 -2.02 -6.65 10.07
C LEU A 314 -1.87 -8.14 9.72
N GLY A 315 -2.30 -8.54 8.52
CA GLY A 315 -2.11 -9.92 8.03
C GLY A 315 -0.63 -10.29 7.90
N THR A 316 0.20 -9.36 7.40
CA THR A 316 1.66 -9.53 7.34
C THR A 316 2.26 -9.70 8.73
N ALA A 317 1.86 -8.87 9.69
CA ALA A 317 2.34 -8.95 11.07
C ALA A 317 1.95 -10.28 11.73
N GLU A 318 0.72 -10.77 11.51
CA GLU A 318 0.29 -12.10 11.99
C GLU A 318 1.14 -13.21 11.36
N MET A 319 1.36 -13.18 10.04
CA MET A 319 2.20 -14.18 9.36
C MET A 319 3.65 -14.19 9.88
N VAL A 320 4.25 -13.01 10.06
CA VAL A 320 5.61 -12.87 10.62
C VAL A 320 5.64 -13.37 12.07
N GLY A 321 4.67 -13.01 12.88
CA GLY A 321 4.53 -13.47 14.26
C GLY A 321 4.41 -15.00 14.35
N ASP A 322 3.60 -15.61 13.50
CA ASP A 322 3.46 -17.07 13.42
C ASP A 322 4.76 -17.76 12.99
N MET A 323 5.55 -17.13 12.09
CA MET A 323 6.87 -17.66 11.71
C MET A 323 7.87 -17.60 12.87
N ILE A 324 7.89 -16.52 13.62
CA ILE A 324 8.79 -16.31 14.77
C ILE A 324 8.45 -17.27 15.91
N LEU A 325 7.17 -17.49 16.16
CA LEU A 325 6.67 -18.29 17.27
C LEU A 325 6.48 -19.77 16.90
N ASN A 326 6.77 -20.15 15.64
CA ASN A 326 6.52 -21.50 15.10
C ASN A 326 5.05 -21.94 15.23
N ASN A 327 4.12 -21.00 15.15
CA ASN A 327 2.71 -21.31 15.15
C ASN A 327 2.26 -21.89 13.79
N PRO A 328 1.24 -22.78 13.78
CA PRO A 328 0.61 -23.16 12.52
C PRO A 328 -0.02 -21.93 11.86
N GLY A 329 0.40 -21.64 10.61
CA GLY A 329 -0.12 -20.48 9.88
C GLY A 329 -1.58 -20.67 9.49
N LYS A 330 -2.39 -19.63 9.63
CA LYS A 330 -3.79 -19.61 9.19
C LYS A 330 -3.93 -19.34 7.68
N VAL A 331 -2.89 -18.80 7.06
CA VAL A 331 -2.86 -18.43 5.64
C VAL A 331 -1.78 -19.26 4.94
N ASN A 332 -2.08 -19.68 3.71
CA ASN A 332 -1.08 -20.33 2.87
C ASN A 332 0.07 -19.34 2.57
N ARG A 333 1.27 -19.65 3.07
CA ARG A 333 2.47 -18.81 2.95
C ARG A 333 3.19 -18.98 1.63
N THR A 334 2.96 -20.10 0.92
CA THR A 334 3.68 -20.45 -0.30
C THR A 334 3.78 -19.34 -1.34
N PRO A 335 2.71 -18.54 -1.63
CA PRO A 335 2.78 -17.46 -2.61
C PRO A 335 3.72 -16.31 -2.23
N PHE A 336 4.13 -16.22 -0.95
CA PHE A 336 4.93 -15.12 -0.40
C PHE A 336 6.38 -15.50 -0.12
N LEU A 337 6.72 -16.79 -0.31
CA LEU A 337 8.10 -17.28 -0.15
C LEU A 337 8.99 -16.75 -1.28
N MET A 338 10.29 -16.68 -1.01
CA MET A 338 11.28 -16.29 -2.02
C MET A 338 11.54 -17.39 -3.05
N GLN A 339 11.45 -18.64 -2.61
CA GLN A 339 11.83 -19.80 -3.41
C GLN A 339 10.98 -19.95 -4.67
N GLY A 340 11.63 -20.07 -5.83
CA GLY A 340 10.97 -20.22 -7.13
C GLY A 340 10.37 -18.94 -7.72
N ARG A 341 10.60 -17.77 -7.09
CA ARG A 341 10.08 -16.49 -7.58
C ARG A 341 11.14 -15.58 -8.20
N PHE A 342 12.39 -15.73 -7.76
CA PHE A 342 13.49 -14.87 -8.19
C PHE A 342 14.62 -15.78 -8.68
N VAL A 343 14.76 -15.91 -9.98
CA VAL A 343 15.81 -16.66 -10.69
C VAL A 343 16.65 -15.67 -11.48
#